data_b957f8118fbd7b9fb15df1b1147a6990
#
_entry.id   b957f8118fbd7b9fb15df1b1147a6990
#
_cell.length_a   1.000
_cell.length_b   1.000
_cell.length_c   1.000
_cell.angle_alpha   90.00
_cell.angle_beta   90.00
_cell.angle_gamma   90.00
#
_symmetry.space_group_name_H-M   'P 1'
#
loop_
_entity.id
_entity.type
_entity.pdbx_description
1 polymer ?
#
loop_
_entity_poly.entity_id
_entity_poly.type
_entity_poly.pdbx_seq_one_letter_code
_entity_poly.pdbx_strand_id
1 'polypeptide(L)'
;MHHKRAISIIVSSLFLSGTASAQETPQRSQITMGNGAANMIQVEGVTRGAGKAVASEVRIDGENVSTLRANTTAITFPEVTIEQAGWLVLHPVIDGRPDGDIVSGFAYLDPGKNEKVAVQIQHPAGAGDKFLVMLHGDVDEDRIFDFVFVEDGINVEDKAVFEGTRMIAHMISLPE
;
A
#
# COMPACT_ATOMS: atom_id res chain seq x y z
N MET A 1 -66.04 69.13 4.45
CA MET A 1 -64.86 69.09 3.60
C MET A 1 -63.72 68.49 4.43
N HIS A 2 -63.36 67.20 4.19
CA HIS A 2 -62.34 66.50 4.94
C HIS A 2 -61.21 66.18 3.97
N HIS A 3 -60.08 66.85 4.14
CA HIS A 3 -58.88 66.52 3.40
C HIS A 3 -58.15 65.32 4.06
N LYS A 4 -58.12 64.23 3.35
CA LYS A 4 -57.24 63.06 3.71
C LYS A 4 -55.87 63.28 3.11
N ARG A 5 -54.87 63.43 3.96
CA ARG A 5 -53.44 63.45 3.56
C ARG A 5 -52.98 62.01 3.46
N ALA A 6 -52.46 61.58 2.29
CA ALA A 6 -51.80 60.28 2.10
C ALA A 6 -50.35 60.45 2.52
N ILE A 7 -49.88 59.56 3.40
CA ILE A 7 -48.47 59.40 3.81
C ILE A 7 -47.88 58.32 2.93
N SER A 8 -46.91 58.67 2.10
CA SER A 8 -46.13 57.74 1.31
C SER A 8 -44.95 57.23 2.12
N ILE A 9 -44.94 55.94 2.43
CA ILE A 9 -43.78 55.28 3.11
C ILE A 9 -42.89 54.75 2.02
N ILE A 10 -41.68 55.29 1.91
CA ILE A 10 -40.61 54.76 1.07
C ILE A 10 -39.89 53.65 1.88
N VAL A 11 -40.05 52.43 1.46
CA VAL A 11 -39.31 51.31 2.01
C VAL A 11 -38.01 51.16 1.17
N SER A 12 -36.90 51.58 1.73
CA SER A 12 -35.56 51.36 1.14
C SER A 12 -35.11 49.94 1.48
N SER A 13 -35.17 49.05 0.50
CA SER A 13 -34.58 47.69 0.61
C SER A 13 -33.07 47.76 0.43
N LEU A 14 -32.34 47.58 1.53
CA LEU A 14 -30.90 47.38 1.53
C LEU A 14 -30.62 45.94 1.04
N PHE A 15 -30.10 45.79 -0.17
CA PHE A 15 -29.53 44.52 -0.63
C PHE A 15 -28.14 44.35 -0.01
N LEU A 16 -28.00 43.50 1.01
CA LEU A 16 -26.71 43.00 1.44
C LEU A 16 -26.24 41.95 0.41
N SER A 17 -25.31 42.34 -0.45
CA SER A 17 -24.58 41.42 -1.30
C SER A 17 -23.59 40.61 -0.42
N GLY A 18 -24.05 39.48 0.09
CA GLY A 18 -23.15 38.52 0.74
C GLY A 18 -22.28 37.86 -0.32
N THR A 19 -21.00 38.20 -0.36
CA THR A 19 -19.99 37.43 -1.08
C THR A 19 -19.85 36.08 -0.38
N ALA A 20 -20.43 35.04 -0.96
CA ALA A 20 -20.17 33.65 -0.52
C ALA A 20 -18.69 33.36 -0.83
N SER A 21 -17.85 33.34 0.21
CA SER A 21 -16.52 32.79 0.12
C SER A 21 -16.66 31.31 -0.23
N ALA A 22 -16.28 30.95 -1.46
CA ALA A 22 -16.12 29.55 -1.82
C ALA A 22 -15.10 28.92 -0.86
N GLN A 23 -15.55 28.06 0.02
CA GLN A 23 -14.68 27.25 0.86
C GLN A 23 -13.92 26.31 -0.08
N GLU A 24 -12.63 26.59 -0.31
CA GLU A 24 -11.77 25.69 -1.05
C GLU A 24 -11.78 24.35 -0.31
N THR A 25 -12.31 23.34 -0.96
CA THR A 25 -12.21 21.96 -0.48
C THR A 25 -10.72 21.63 -0.37
N PRO A 26 -10.20 21.19 0.78
CA PRO A 26 -8.80 20.86 0.90
C PRO A 26 -8.45 19.81 -0.16
N GLN A 27 -7.58 20.19 -1.10
CA GLN A 27 -7.10 19.31 -2.13
C GLN A 27 -6.33 18.16 -1.44
N ARG A 28 -6.89 16.95 -1.46
CA ARG A 28 -6.18 15.78 -0.94
C ARG A 28 -4.86 15.67 -1.70
N SER A 29 -3.76 15.68 -0.96
CA SER A 29 -2.43 15.46 -1.53
C SER A 29 -2.47 14.14 -2.30
N GLN A 30 -2.15 14.20 -3.59
CA GLN A 30 -2.17 13.02 -4.43
C GLN A 30 -0.98 12.13 -4.03
N ILE A 31 -1.28 10.90 -3.58
CA ILE A 31 -0.25 9.89 -3.30
C ILE A 31 0.41 9.53 -4.62
N THR A 32 1.73 9.58 -4.65
CA THR A 32 2.55 9.10 -5.77
C THR A 32 3.32 7.84 -5.35
N MET A 33 3.79 7.06 -6.31
CA MET A 33 4.65 5.90 -6.06
C MET A 33 6.04 6.12 -6.66
N GLY A 34 7.06 5.52 -6.06
CA GLY A 34 8.43 5.55 -6.56
C GLY A 34 9.46 5.50 -5.44
N ASN A 35 10.73 5.59 -5.81
CA ASN A 35 11.82 5.67 -4.87
C ASN A 35 11.89 7.04 -4.20
N GLY A 36 12.26 7.05 -2.93
CA GLY A 36 12.55 8.23 -2.14
C GLY A 36 14.05 8.58 -2.14
N ALA A 37 14.46 9.42 -1.19
CA ALA A 37 15.84 9.77 -0.97
C ALA A 37 16.56 8.81 -0.02
N ALA A 38 15.88 8.34 1.02
CA ALA A 38 16.37 7.41 2.02
C ALA A 38 15.92 5.96 1.79
N ASN A 39 14.81 5.77 1.06
CA ASN A 39 14.20 4.48 0.84
C ASN A 39 14.05 4.19 -0.65
N MET A 40 14.51 3.01 -1.08
CA MET A 40 14.62 2.67 -2.50
C MET A 40 14.40 1.19 -2.75
N ILE A 41 13.69 0.86 -3.82
CA ILE A 41 13.58 -0.50 -4.36
C ILE A 41 14.17 -0.48 -5.77
N GLN A 42 15.24 -1.22 -6.01
CA GLN A 42 15.78 -1.40 -7.35
C GLN A 42 14.97 -2.47 -8.08
N VAL A 43 14.11 -2.04 -8.99
CA VAL A 43 13.27 -2.95 -9.80
C VAL A 43 13.93 -3.39 -11.10
N GLU A 44 14.94 -2.65 -11.57
CA GLU A 44 15.74 -3.04 -12.72
C GLU A 44 16.66 -4.21 -12.34
N GLY A 45 16.64 -5.30 -13.13
CA GLY A 45 17.43 -6.49 -12.84
C GLY A 45 16.76 -7.46 -11.85
N VAL A 46 15.49 -7.28 -11.54
CA VAL A 46 14.69 -8.28 -10.81
C VAL A 46 14.70 -9.61 -11.55
N THR A 47 14.90 -10.70 -10.83
CA THR A 47 14.91 -12.05 -11.38
C THR A 47 13.82 -12.91 -10.74
N ARG A 48 13.38 -13.91 -11.51
CA ARG A 48 12.43 -14.92 -11.07
C ARG A 48 13.12 -16.29 -11.07
N GLY A 49 12.87 -17.07 -10.05
CA GLY A 49 13.41 -18.43 -9.92
C GLY A 49 12.49 -19.36 -9.14
N ALA A 50 12.87 -20.61 -9.06
CA ALA A 50 12.17 -21.57 -8.21
C ALA A 50 12.37 -21.18 -6.73
N GLY A 51 11.27 -21.10 -6.01
CA GLY A 51 11.29 -20.93 -4.56
C GLY A 51 11.46 -22.27 -3.82
N LYS A 52 11.50 -22.19 -2.51
CA LYS A 52 11.52 -23.39 -1.66
C LYS A 52 10.17 -24.10 -1.77
N ALA A 53 10.17 -25.42 -1.85
CA ALA A 53 8.94 -26.20 -1.77
C ALA A 53 8.30 -26.02 -0.39
N VAL A 54 7.01 -25.72 -0.37
CA VAL A 54 6.21 -25.71 0.85
C VAL A 54 5.49 -27.05 0.97
N ALA A 55 5.60 -27.67 2.11
CA ALA A 55 4.86 -28.90 2.44
C ALA A 55 3.89 -28.57 3.58
N SER A 56 2.63 -28.92 3.39
CA SER A 56 1.60 -28.86 4.42
C SER A 56 1.11 -30.26 4.71
N GLU A 57 1.06 -30.63 5.98
CA GLU A 57 0.48 -31.87 6.43
C GLU A 57 -1.01 -31.69 6.74
N VAL A 58 -1.83 -32.54 6.15
CA VAL A 58 -3.25 -32.63 6.53
C VAL A 58 -3.39 -33.76 7.54
N ARG A 59 -3.81 -33.44 8.75
CA ARG A 59 -4.01 -34.41 9.84
C ARG A 59 -5.49 -34.54 10.16
N ILE A 60 -5.95 -35.78 10.32
CA ILE A 60 -7.28 -36.12 10.83
C ILE A 60 -7.07 -37.00 12.05
N ASP A 61 -7.69 -36.66 13.16
CA ASP A 61 -7.57 -37.39 14.46
C ASP A 61 -6.12 -37.59 14.91
N GLY A 62 -5.23 -36.67 14.56
CA GLY A 62 -3.81 -36.70 14.88
C GLY A 62 -2.95 -37.52 13.92
N GLU A 63 -3.55 -38.22 12.98
CA GLU A 63 -2.82 -38.99 11.95
C GLU A 63 -2.61 -38.11 10.69
N ASN A 64 -1.42 -38.23 10.11
CA ASN A 64 -1.09 -37.61 8.84
C ASN A 64 -1.74 -38.38 7.69
N VAL A 65 -2.80 -37.81 7.11
CA VAL A 65 -3.55 -38.43 6.01
C VAL A 65 -3.09 -37.97 4.64
N SER A 66 -2.41 -36.82 4.56
CA SER A 66 -1.90 -36.28 3.29
C SER A 66 -0.78 -35.31 3.52
N THR A 67 0.15 -35.25 2.59
CA THR A 67 1.17 -34.20 2.50
C THR A 67 0.98 -33.45 1.18
N LEU A 68 0.55 -32.20 1.26
CA LEU A 68 0.48 -31.31 0.11
C LEU A 68 1.85 -30.67 -0.09
N ARG A 69 2.37 -30.75 -1.31
CA ARG A 69 3.58 -30.03 -1.72
C ARG A 69 3.21 -29.03 -2.79
N ALA A 70 3.56 -27.78 -2.56
CA ALA A 70 3.39 -26.71 -3.54
C ALA A 70 4.77 -26.22 -3.99
N ASN A 71 4.92 -26.00 -5.29
CA ASN A 71 6.03 -25.25 -5.81
C ASN A 71 5.78 -23.78 -5.51
N THR A 72 6.83 -23.07 -5.15
CA THR A 72 6.81 -21.64 -4.90
C THR A 72 7.70 -20.91 -5.90
N THR A 73 7.56 -19.62 -5.97
CA THR A 73 8.40 -18.75 -6.80
C THR A 73 9.21 -17.81 -5.91
N ALA A 74 10.50 -17.68 -6.18
CA ALA A 74 11.34 -16.68 -5.56
C ALA A 74 11.52 -15.50 -6.54
N ILE A 75 11.25 -14.29 -6.06
CA ILE A 75 11.51 -13.04 -6.77
C ILE A 75 12.66 -12.34 -6.07
N THR A 76 13.76 -12.12 -6.78
CA THR A 76 14.96 -11.54 -6.20
C THR A 76 15.17 -10.13 -6.75
N PHE A 77 15.24 -9.17 -5.84
CA PHE A 77 15.56 -7.78 -6.09
C PHE A 77 17.06 -7.57 -5.91
N PRO A 78 17.76 -6.88 -6.83
CA PRO A 78 19.20 -6.68 -6.73
C PRO A 78 19.60 -5.92 -5.47
N GLU A 79 18.85 -4.87 -5.16
CA GLU A 79 19.12 -4.00 -4.02
C GLU A 79 17.81 -3.36 -3.50
N VAL A 80 17.70 -3.29 -2.19
CA VAL A 80 16.64 -2.54 -1.49
C VAL A 80 17.28 -1.76 -0.36
N THR A 81 17.06 -0.45 -0.31
CA THR A 81 17.48 0.41 0.79
C THR A 81 16.29 0.84 1.60
N ILE A 82 16.36 0.70 2.91
CA ILE A 82 15.34 1.14 3.85
C ILE A 82 16.00 1.88 5.02
N GLU A 83 15.44 3.03 5.43
CA GLU A 83 16.03 3.86 6.49
C GLU A 83 15.93 3.21 7.87
N GLN A 84 14.80 2.59 8.16
CA GLN A 84 14.56 1.83 9.39
C GLN A 84 14.26 0.37 9.03
N ALA A 85 14.36 -0.54 10.00
CA ALA A 85 13.99 -1.93 9.78
C ALA A 85 12.57 -2.09 9.25
N GLY A 86 12.33 -3.13 8.46
CA GLY A 86 11.01 -3.33 7.88
C GLY A 86 10.97 -4.49 6.88
N TRP A 87 10.10 -4.35 5.91
CA TRP A 87 9.71 -5.44 5.02
C TRP A 87 9.66 -4.99 3.56
N LEU A 88 10.15 -5.83 2.68
CA LEU A 88 9.81 -5.78 1.26
C LEU A 88 8.62 -6.70 1.02
N VAL A 89 7.51 -6.13 0.59
CA VAL A 89 6.22 -6.84 0.47
C VAL A 89 5.76 -6.85 -0.96
N LEU A 90 5.23 -7.99 -1.41
CA LEU A 90 4.59 -8.17 -2.72
C LEU A 90 3.09 -8.34 -2.53
N HIS A 91 2.34 -7.46 -3.17
CA HIS A 91 0.89 -7.54 -3.28
C HIS A 91 0.47 -7.96 -4.68
N PRO A 92 -0.52 -8.84 -4.85
CA PRO A 92 -0.94 -9.29 -6.17
C PRO A 92 -1.66 -8.19 -6.93
N VAL A 93 -1.65 -8.30 -8.27
CA VAL A 93 -2.50 -7.49 -9.14
C VAL A 93 -3.65 -8.35 -9.62
N ILE A 94 -4.86 -8.04 -9.15
CA ILE A 94 -6.08 -8.76 -9.48
C ILE A 94 -6.93 -7.88 -10.40
N ASP A 95 -7.36 -8.40 -11.54
CA ASP A 95 -8.14 -7.66 -12.53
C ASP A 95 -7.50 -6.31 -12.95
N GLY A 96 -6.16 -6.32 -13.05
CA GLY A 96 -5.38 -5.14 -13.46
C GLY A 96 -5.20 -4.08 -12.36
N ARG A 97 -5.63 -4.35 -11.13
CA ARG A 97 -5.48 -3.45 -9.98
C ARG A 97 -4.65 -4.12 -8.89
N PRO A 98 -3.70 -3.40 -8.28
CA PRO A 98 -3.01 -3.92 -7.10
C PRO A 98 -4.02 -4.08 -5.95
N ASP A 99 -3.94 -5.22 -5.28
CA ASP A 99 -4.73 -5.50 -4.08
C ASP A 99 -3.81 -5.39 -2.86
N GLY A 100 -3.83 -4.24 -2.19
CA GLY A 100 -3.00 -3.96 -1.03
C GLY A 100 -3.40 -4.73 0.22
N ASP A 101 -4.57 -5.37 0.24
CA ASP A 101 -5.07 -6.13 1.38
C ASP A 101 -4.55 -7.57 1.37
N ILE A 102 -4.02 -8.03 0.24
CA ILE A 102 -3.47 -9.38 0.06
C ILE A 102 -1.95 -9.31 -0.02
N VAL A 103 -1.28 -10.13 0.78
CA VAL A 103 0.17 -10.31 0.75
C VAL A 103 0.51 -11.61 0.04
N SER A 104 1.21 -11.52 -1.09
CA SER A 104 1.71 -12.69 -1.83
C SER A 104 3.00 -13.24 -1.25
N GLY A 105 3.82 -12.38 -0.66
CA GLY A 105 5.07 -12.74 -0.01
C GLY A 105 5.78 -11.52 0.53
N PHE A 106 6.70 -11.73 1.45
CA PHE A 106 7.48 -10.66 2.08
C PHE A 106 8.87 -11.16 2.47
N ALA A 107 9.78 -10.21 2.69
CA ALA A 107 11.13 -10.46 3.21
C ALA A 107 11.52 -9.34 4.17
N TYR A 108 12.14 -9.70 5.29
CA TYR A 108 12.67 -8.75 6.26
C TYR A 108 13.88 -8.01 5.71
N LEU A 109 13.99 -6.75 6.05
CA LEU A 109 15.07 -5.84 5.68
C LEU A 109 15.70 -5.25 6.94
N ASP A 110 17.00 -5.36 7.07
CA ASP A 110 17.75 -4.60 8.05
C ASP A 110 17.86 -3.12 7.60
N PRO A 111 18.03 -2.16 8.52
CA PRO A 111 18.24 -0.76 8.16
C PRO A 111 19.45 -0.60 7.23
N GLY A 112 19.30 0.25 6.23
CA GLY A 112 20.31 0.52 5.22
C GLY A 112 20.15 -0.33 3.97
N LYS A 113 21.28 -0.68 3.35
CA LYS A 113 21.35 -1.38 2.08
C LYS A 113 21.25 -2.89 2.25
N ASN A 114 20.28 -3.51 1.58
CA ASN A 114 20.07 -4.95 1.51
C ASN A 114 20.28 -5.42 0.07
N GLU A 115 21.18 -6.37 -0.15
CA GLU A 115 21.51 -6.89 -1.48
C GLU A 115 20.88 -8.27 -1.71
N LYS A 116 20.46 -8.53 -2.97
CA LYS A 116 19.88 -9.81 -3.38
C LYS A 116 18.70 -10.26 -2.51
N VAL A 117 17.78 -9.33 -2.25
CA VAL A 117 16.60 -9.57 -1.42
C VAL A 117 15.65 -10.51 -2.16
N ALA A 118 15.49 -11.71 -1.62
CA ALA A 118 14.61 -12.73 -2.19
C ALA A 118 13.29 -12.78 -1.43
N VAL A 119 12.20 -12.49 -2.11
CA VAL A 119 10.83 -12.66 -1.60
C VAL A 119 10.27 -13.97 -2.15
N GLN A 120 9.83 -14.84 -1.27
CA GLN A 120 9.19 -16.08 -1.67
C GLN A 120 7.68 -15.92 -1.73
N ILE A 121 7.12 -16.15 -2.91
CA ILE A 121 5.67 -16.21 -3.13
C ILE A 121 5.22 -17.67 -2.92
N GLN A 122 4.12 -17.87 -2.17
CA GLN A 122 3.63 -19.19 -1.79
C GLN A 122 2.83 -19.90 -2.90
N HIS A 123 2.90 -19.41 -4.13
CA HIS A 123 2.27 -20.01 -5.31
C HIS A 123 3.20 -19.88 -6.53
N PRO A 124 3.03 -20.72 -7.55
CA PRO A 124 3.74 -20.53 -8.81
C PRO A 124 3.36 -19.19 -9.46
N ALA A 125 4.36 -18.42 -9.84
CA ALA A 125 4.16 -17.19 -10.61
C ALA A 125 4.99 -17.25 -11.90
N GLY A 126 4.37 -16.88 -13.01
CA GLY A 126 4.93 -16.94 -14.35
C GLY A 126 5.50 -15.62 -14.83
N ALA A 127 6.16 -15.67 -15.98
CA ALA A 127 6.56 -14.46 -16.70
C ALA A 127 5.33 -13.62 -17.06
N GLY A 128 5.44 -12.32 -16.89
CA GLY A 128 4.33 -11.37 -17.13
C GLY A 128 3.36 -11.18 -15.97
N ASP A 129 3.38 -12.04 -14.95
CA ASP A 129 2.59 -11.82 -13.75
C ASP A 129 3.00 -10.51 -13.07
N LYS A 130 2.01 -9.78 -12.58
CA LYS A 130 2.21 -8.42 -12.05
C LYS A 130 2.03 -8.39 -10.54
N PHE A 131 2.86 -7.58 -9.91
CA PHE A 131 2.82 -7.31 -8.47
C PHE A 131 3.02 -5.82 -8.20
N LEU A 132 2.42 -5.35 -7.13
CA LEU A 132 2.84 -4.14 -6.46
C LEU A 132 3.89 -4.56 -5.43
N VAL A 133 5.13 -4.09 -5.58
CA VAL A 133 6.17 -4.22 -4.55
C VAL A 133 6.23 -2.93 -3.77
N MET A 134 6.29 -3.03 -2.43
CA MET A 134 6.37 -1.85 -1.56
C MET A 134 7.13 -2.13 -0.28
N LEU A 135 7.60 -1.05 0.36
CA LEU A 135 8.20 -1.12 1.67
C LEU A 135 7.16 -0.92 2.76
N HIS A 136 7.26 -1.73 3.80
CA HIS A 136 6.59 -1.56 5.08
C HIS A 136 7.63 -1.39 6.18
N GLY A 137 7.35 -0.55 7.19
CA GLY A 137 8.21 -0.42 8.35
C GLY A 137 7.85 -1.47 9.40
N ASP A 138 8.85 -2.00 10.10
CA ASP A 138 8.69 -2.78 11.33
C ASP A 138 8.57 -1.79 12.49
N VAL A 139 7.32 -1.39 12.82
CA VAL A 139 7.07 -0.20 13.66
C VAL A 139 7.32 -0.48 15.14
N ASP A 140 7.07 -1.69 15.59
CA ASP A 140 7.27 -2.13 16.97
C ASP A 140 8.59 -2.88 17.18
N GLU A 141 9.39 -3.07 16.10
CA GLU A 141 10.72 -3.68 16.10
C GLU A 141 10.74 -5.15 16.57
N ASP A 142 9.63 -5.88 16.39
CA ASP A 142 9.49 -7.26 16.87
C ASP A 142 9.87 -8.32 15.80
N ARG A 143 10.10 -7.89 14.54
CA ARG A 143 10.41 -8.74 13.39
C ARG A 143 9.31 -9.73 13.02
N ILE A 144 8.08 -9.43 13.38
CA ILE A 144 6.88 -10.15 12.95
C ILE A 144 6.14 -9.24 11.98
N PHE A 145 5.78 -9.73 10.82
CA PHE A 145 5.04 -8.92 9.87
C PHE A 145 3.56 -8.85 10.26
N ASP A 146 3.20 -7.78 10.95
CA ASP A 146 1.86 -7.52 11.46
C ASP A 146 1.08 -6.59 10.55
N PHE A 147 0.75 -7.10 9.37
CA PHE A 147 -0.12 -6.43 8.44
C PHE A 147 -1.57 -6.82 8.72
N VAL A 148 -2.20 -6.13 9.67
CA VAL A 148 -3.59 -6.37 10.01
C VAL A 148 -4.44 -5.18 9.58
N PHE A 149 -5.34 -5.41 8.64
CA PHE A 149 -6.46 -4.51 8.41
C PHE A 149 -7.51 -4.77 9.49
N VAL A 150 -7.82 -3.76 10.28
CA VAL A 150 -9.00 -3.76 11.14
C VAL A 150 -9.88 -2.58 10.75
N GLU A 151 -11.13 -2.81 10.39
CA GLU A 151 -12.16 -1.80 10.20
C GLU A 151 -12.37 -1.03 11.51
N ASP A 152 -12.56 0.28 11.47
CA ASP A 152 -12.85 1.14 12.60
C ASP A 152 -11.72 1.37 13.63
N GLY A 153 -10.73 2.12 13.25
CA GLY A 153 -9.80 2.76 14.18
C GLY A 153 -8.54 1.98 14.49
N ILE A 154 -8.04 1.29 13.51
CA ILE A 154 -7.03 0.30 13.64
C ILE A 154 -5.63 0.76 13.43
N ASN A 155 -4.81 0.15 14.22
CA ASN A 155 -3.40 0.04 14.05
C ASN A 155 -3.07 -1.01 12.99
N VAL A 156 -2.74 -0.56 11.80
CA VAL A 156 -1.82 -1.32 10.94
C VAL A 156 -0.45 -1.06 11.56
N GLU A 157 0.15 -2.05 12.21
CA GLU A 157 1.42 -1.85 12.89
C GLU A 157 2.53 -1.71 11.86
N ASP A 158 2.66 -2.62 10.90
CA ASP A 158 3.63 -2.52 9.82
C ASP A 158 3.09 -1.73 8.62
N LYS A 159 3.23 -0.41 8.72
CA LYS A 159 2.69 0.52 7.72
C LYS A 159 3.56 0.64 6.48
N ALA A 160 2.92 0.96 5.36
CA ALA A 160 3.62 1.38 4.15
C ALA A 160 4.57 2.55 4.43
N VAL A 161 5.77 2.48 3.89
CA VAL A 161 6.79 3.54 4.03
C VAL A 161 6.49 4.67 3.06
N PHE A 162 6.46 5.90 3.59
CA PHE A 162 6.25 7.12 2.82
C PHE A 162 7.40 8.11 3.04
N GLU A 163 7.81 8.79 1.98
CA GLU A 163 8.58 10.03 2.05
C GLU A 163 7.71 11.19 1.56
N GLY A 164 7.17 11.96 2.49
CA GLY A 164 6.13 12.96 2.22
C GLY A 164 4.85 12.33 1.69
N THR A 165 4.46 12.65 0.46
CA THR A 165 3.29 12.04 -0.21
C THR A 165 3.65 10.87 -1.12
N ARG A 166 4.92 10.52 -1.18
CA ARG A 166 5.41 9.42 -2.02
C ARG A 166 5.47 8.13 -1.24
N MET A 167 4.67 7.16 -1.64
CA MET A 167 4.75 5.78 -1.18
C MET A 167 5.94 5.09 -1.85
N ILE A 168 6.78 4.42 -1.09
CA ILE A 168 7.92 3.67 -1.64
C ILE A 168 7.40 2.35 -2.18
N ALA A 169 7.00 2.38 -3.45
CA ALA A 169 6.36 1.26 -4.11
C ALA A 169 6.52 1.33 -5.63
N HIS A 170 6.48 0.18 -6.30
CA HIS A 170 6.55 0.04 -7.75
C HIS A 170 5.62 -1.05 -8.25
N MET A 171 5.03 -0.82 -9.42
CA MET A 171 4.42 -1.90 -10.19
C MET A 171 5.51 -2.64 -10.95
N ILE A 172 5.58 -3.94 -10.80
CA ILE A 172 6.52 -4.80 -11.53
C ILE A 172 5.77 -5.84 -12.35
N SER A 173 6.40 -6.29 -13.43
CA SER A 173 6.01 -7.48 -14.19
C SER A 173 7.16 -8.46 -14.12
N LEU A 174 6.89 -9.72 -13.81
CA LEU A 174 7.93 -10.72 -13.67
C LEU A 174 8.62 -11.00 -15.02
N PRO A 175 9.96 -11.12 -15.02
CA PRO A 175 10.73 -11.45 -16.24
C PRO A 175 10.50 -12.91 -16.67
N GLU A 176 10.95 -13.22 -17.89
CA GLU A 176 11.02 -14.56 -18.46
C GLU A 176 11.91 -15.51 -17.63
#